data_2479811e02ceef2a498afda95ac91958
#
_entry.id   2479811e02ceef2a498afda95ac91958
#
_cell.length_a   1.000
_cell.length_b   1.000
_cell.length_c   1.000
_cell.angle_alpha   90.00
_cell.angle_beta   90.00
_cell.angle_gamma   90.00
#
_symmetry.space_group_name_H-M   'P 1'
#
loop_
_entity.id
_entity.type
_entity.pdbx_description
1 polymer ?
#
loop_
_entity_poly.entity_id
_entity_poly.type
_entity_poly.pdbx_seq_one_letter_code
_entity_poly.pdbx_strand_id
1 'polypeptide(L)'
;MLFAACGGSPADPTGPVVPPPVVPPPEPPVTPFTVPTITREFRGMWIATVANIDWPSRTGLSIPQQQAEFVALLDVAQQAGLNAVILHVRAAGDALYPSTLEPWMRSFSGTQGVDPGWDPLQYAIEQSHARGIELHAWFNPFRAGNASDTARLAEAHFGRKRPDILRRYCSQLWFDPGEAATHDQAIAVVSDVVRRYAVDGVHIDDYFYPYPETGCTTDFPDNTAFAAYQRQGGTMARADWRRDNVNRFVERLYATVRGLSRTARVGISPFGIWRPGNPAGITGLDSYASIYADSRLWLQRGWADYFAPQLYWSSTSVGQNYNALLTWWTQQNTMRRHLWPGLASYRIADGSSAPFAVTEISTQIGITRAQSSASGGPSGTIFYNASSVKNDRGGFVTALKSGLYADGAIPPATTWLEAPAPVAPTIAATRGAVNVQLTITSGGGEPQWWLVRWRTAGSWRQRVLPYTTRTLDIPQAGIEGIVVTTINRVGTASTDAVWRP
;
A
#
# COMPACT_ATOMS: atom_id res chain seq x y z
N MET A 1 22.73 90.67 -68.69
CA MET A 1 24.02 90.44 -69.40
C MET A 1 24.61 89.10 -68.86
N LEU A 2 24.94 88.27 -69.80
CA LEU A 2 25.84 87.06 -69.79
C LEU A 2 25.66 85.98 -68.74
N PHE A 3 25.31 84.94 -69.23
CA PHE A 3 25.61 83.51 -69.23
C PHE A 3 26.86 83.06 -68.54
N ALA A 4 26.74 81.87 -67.82
CA ALA A 4 27.69 80.78 -67.97
C ALA A 4 26.98 79.47 -67.42
N ALA A 5 26.84 78.50 -68.32
CA ALA A 5 26.42 77.18 -68.02
C ALA A 5 27.64 76.32 -67.59
N CYS A 6 27.48 75.42 -66.62
CA CYS A 6 28.38 74.31 -66.44
C CYS A 6 27.57 73.09 -66.17
N GLY A 7 27.70 72.11 -67.09
CA GLY A 7 27.08 70.82 -66.98
C GLY A 7 27.79 69.94 -65.95
N GLY A 8 27.00 69.14 -65.21
CA GLY A 8 27.47 68.10 -64.35
C GLY A 8 26.73 66.79 -64.75
N SER A 9 27.52 65.79 -65.15
CA SER A 9 27.02 64.45 -65.47
C SER A 9 26.41 63.77 -64.24
N PRO A 10 25.36 62.94 -64.37
CA PRO A 10 24.81 62.16 -63.29
C PRO A 10 25.71 60.98 -62.97
N ALA A 11 26.10 60.87 -61.69
CA ALA A 11 26.75 59.67 -61.16
C ALA A 11 25.74 58.57 -60.96
N ASP A 12 26.08 57.42 -61.48
CA ASP A 12 25.33 56.17 -61.39
C ASP A 12 25.44 55.57 -59.96
N PRO A 13 24.36 55.32 -59.19
CA PRO A 13 24.43 54.68 -57.85
C PRO A 13 24.24 53.22 -57.95
N THR A 14 25.25 52.43 -58.33
CA THR A 14 25.26 50.96 -58.16
C THR A 14 26.00 50.65 -56.89
N GLY A 15 25.33 50.84 -55.74
CA GLY A 15 25.71 50.19 -54.49
C GLY A 15 25.00 48.85 -54.39
N PRO A 16 25.65 47.85 -53.79
CA PRO A 16 24.99 46.52 -53.64
C PRO A 16 23.69 46.61 -52.79
N VAL A 17 22.57 46.23 -53.39
CA VAL A 17 21.29 46.16 -52.70
C VAL A 17 21.40 45.03 -51.69
N VAL A 18 21.51 45.32 -50.40
CA VAL A 18 21.39 44.31 -49.31
C VAL A 18 19.91 43.90 -49.23
N PRO A 19 19.59 42.63 -49.46
CA PRO A 19 18.20 42.17 -49.30
C PRO A 19 17.75 42.40 -47.85
N PRO A 20 16.47 42.74 -47.62
CA PRO A 20 15.94 42.95 -46.29
C PRO A 20 16.08 41.63 -45.47
N PRO A 21 16.33 41.70 -44.15
CA PRO A 21 16.44 40.51 -43.34
C PRO A 21 15.15 39.67 -43.46
N VAL A 22 15.32 38.42 -43.81
CA VAL A 22 14.20 37.45 -43.84
C VAL A 22 13.73 37.28 -42.40
N VAL A 23 12.61 37.88 -42.06
CA VAL A 23 11.94 37.63 -40.77
C VAL A 23 11.40 36.19 -40.83
N PRO A 24 11.84 35.30 -39.93
CA PRO A 24 11.29 33.97 -39.92
C PRO A 24 9.78 34.07 -39.69
N PRO A 25 8.97 33.18 -40.32
CA PRO A 25 7.54 33.14 -40.08
C PRO A 25 7.25 33.01 -38.58
N PRO A 26 6.22 33.73 -38.07
CA PRO A 26 5.86 33.61 -36.67
C PRO A 26 5.61 32.13 -36.33
N GLU A 27 6.22 31.65 -35.24
CA GLU A 27 5.95 30.31 -34.75
C GLU A 27 4.44 30.15 -34.58
N PRO A 28 3.85 28.99 -35.01
CA PRO A 28 2.43 28.79 -34.88
C PRO A 28 2.07 28.87 -33.38
N PRO A 29 0.93 29.47 -33.01
CA PRO A 29 0.54 29.65 -31.61
C PRO A 29 0.52 28.32 -30.94
N VAL A 30 1.37 28.13 -29.91
CA VAL A 30 1.43 26.92 -29.10
C VAL A 30 0.11 26.82 -28.33
N THR A 31 -0.80 25.94 -28.77
CA THR A 31 -2.07 25.74 -28.10
C THR A 31 -1.78 25.23 -26.67
N PRO A 32 -2.16 25.96 -25.62
CA PRO A 32 -1.96 25.51 -24.27
C PRO A 32 -2.76 24.21 -24.07
N PHE A 33 -2.10 23.11 -23.68
CA PHE A 33 -2.82 21.91 -23.27
C PHE A 33 -3.01 21.91 -21.76
N THR A 34 -4.21 21.56 -21.31
CA THR A 34 -4.49 21.35 -19.89
C THR A 34 -3.92 19.99 -19.47
N VAL A 35 -3.01 20.02 -18.49
CA VAL A 35 -2.47 18.80 -17.88
C VAL A 35 -3.56 18.16 -17.02
N PRO A 36 -3.89 16.87 -17.19
CA PRO A 36 -4.92 16.21 -16.37
C PRO A 36 -4.50 16.16 -14.91
N THR A 37 -5.48 16.12 -14.02
CA THR A 37 -5.24 15.88 -12.61
C THR A 37 -4.59 14.51 -12.37
N ILE A 38 -3.80 14.40 -11.32
CA ILE A 38 -3.13 13.16 -10.96
C ILE A 38 -4.17 12.15 -10.50
N THR A 39 -4.24 10.99 -11.14
CA THR A 39 -5.08 9.87 -10.69
C THR A 39 -4.49 9.27 -9.44
N ARG A 40 -5.24 9.31 -8.34
CA ARG A 40 -4.85 8.80 -7.03
C ARG A 40 -5.79 7.70 -6.59
N GLU A 41 -5.24 6.50 -6.40
CA GLU A 41 -5.97 5.35 -5.91
C GLU A 41 -4.98 4.33 -5.34
N PHE A 42 -5.18 3.90 -4.10
CA PHE A 42 -4.39 2.80 -3.55
C PHE A 42 -4.87 1.48 -4.16
N ARG A 43 -3.96 0.73 -4.75
CA ARG A 43 -4.21 -0.55 -5.41
C ARG A 43 -3.24 -1.57 -4.84
N GLY A 44 -3.66 -2.26 -3.79
CA GLY A 44 -2.80 -3.16 -3.05
C GLY A 44 -3.17 -4.64 -3.17
N MET A 45 -2.24 -5.50 -2.77
CA MET A 45 -2.52 -6.91 -2.47
C MET A 45 -1.77 -7.36 -1.22
N TRP A 46 -2.37 -8.26 -0.44
CA TRP A 46 -1.70 -8.96 0.65
C TRP A 46 -0.91 -10.16 0.13
N ILE A 47 0.31 -10.33 0.66
CA ILE A 47 1.18 -11.49 0.45
C ILE A 47 1.34 -12.19 1.81
N ALA A 48 0.62 -13.27 2.03
CA ALA A 48 0.63 -14.03 3.27
C ALA A 48 1.74 -15.09 3.26
N THR A 49 2.62 -15.04 4.28
CA THR A 49 3.67 -16.06 4.49
C THR A 49 3.24 -17.17 5.43
N VAL A 50 2.23 -16.91 6.27
CA VAL A 50 1.66 -17.92 7.18
C VAL A 50 1.17 -19.13 6.39
N ALA A 51 1.55 -20.32 6.85
CA ALA A 51 1.19 -21.61 6.22
C ALA A 51 1.50 -21.66 4.70
N ASN A 52 2.45 -20.86 4.22
CA ASN A 52 2.84 -20.78 2.80
C ASN A 52 1.65 -20.49 1.86
N ILE A 53 0.71 -19.64 2.31
CA ILE A 53 -0.49 -19.29 1.52
C ILE A 53 -0.12 -18.65 0.18
N ASP A 54 0.80 -17.66 0.20
CA ASP A 54 1.19 -16.94 -1.01
C ASP A 54 2.69 -17.07 -1.31
N TRP A 55 3.56 -16.87 -0.29
CA TRP A 55 5.00 -16.85 -0.48
C TRP A 55 5.76 -17.17 0.82
N PRO A 56 6.87 -17.98 0.73
CA PRO A 56 7.16 -18.85 -0.41
C PRO A 56 6.08 -19.91 -0.60
N SER A 57 5.93 -20.47 -1.80
CA SER A 57 4.85 -21.43 -2.14
C SER A 57 4.89 -22.73 -1.34
N ARG A 58 6.07 -23.08 -0.83
CA ARG A 58 6.33 -24.22 0.08
C ARG A 58 7.65 -24.03 0.80
N THR A 59 7.84 -24.79 1.85
CA THR A 59 9.12 -24.88 2.57
C THR A 59 10.22 -25.56 1.72
N GLY A 60 11.48 -25.28 2.04
CA GLY A 60 12.64 -25.95 1.46
C GLY A 60 12.96 -25.58 0.02
N LEU A 61 12.42 -24.47 -0.49
CA LEU A 61 12.87 -23.90 -1.77
C LEU A 61 14.28 -23.32 -1.63
N SER A 62 15.09 -23.41 -2.69
CA SER A 62 16.38 -22.72 -2.75
C SER A 62 16.20 -21.19 -2.78
N ILE A 63 17.22 -20.44 -2.36
CA ILE A 63 17.19 -18.97 -2.38
C ILE A 63 16.80 -18.41 -3.77
N PRO A 64 17.38 -18.85 -4.89
CA PRO A 64 16.95 -18.38 -6.20
C PRO A 64 15.48 -18.67 -6.53
N GLN A 65 14.94 -19.81 -6.07
CA GLN A 65 13.52 -20.13 -6.25
C GLN A 65 12.62 -19.21 -5.43
N GLN A 66 12.96 -18.96 -4.15
CA GLN A 66 12.23 -18.04 -3.29
C GLN A 66 12.21 -16.62 -3.89
N GLN A 67 13.36 -16.15 -4.36
CA GLN A 67 13.51 -14.85 -5.02
C GLN A 67 12.70 -14.77 -6.32
N ALA A 68 12.77 -15.78 -7.17
CA ALA A 68 12.03 -15.82 -8.42
C ALA A 68 10.52 -15.82 -8.21
N GLU A 69 10.01 -16.55 -7.20
CA GLU A 69 8.60 -16.54 -6.84
C GLU A 69 8.13 -15.14 -6.39
N PHE A 70 8.93 -14.47 -5.55
CA PHE A 70 8.59 -13.12 -5.09
C PHE A 70 8.57 -12.10 -6.25
N VAL A 71 9.59 -12.14 -7.09
CA VAL A 71 9.67 -11.31 -8.31
C VAL A 71 8.46 -11.55 -9.21
N ALA A 72 8.05 -12.81 -9.42
CA ALA A 72 6.87 -13.12 -10.22
C ALA A 72 5.57 -12.53 -9.63
N LEU A 73 5.42 -12.48 -8.30
CA LEU A 73 4.28 -11.81 -7.65
C LEU A 73 4.30 -10.30 -7.93
N LEU A 74 5.47 -9.66 -7.85
CA LEU A 74 5.60 -8.23 -8.12
C LEU A 74 5.40 -7.89 -9.60
N ASP A 75 5.88 -8.72 -10.50
CA ASP A 75 5.69 -8.53 -11.96
C ASP A 75 4.20 -8.58 -12.33
N VAL A 76 3.46 -9.53 -11.75
CA VAL A 76 2.00 -9.60 -11.93
C VAL A 76 1.31 -8.39 -11.29
N ALA A 77 1.73 -7.96 -10.09
CA ALA A 77 1.20 -6.75 -9.46
C ALA A 77 1.39 -5.51 -10.34
N GLN A 78 2.60 -5.31 -10.87
CA GLN A 78 2.90 -4.20 -11.78
C GLN A 78 2.07 -4.28 -13.07
N GLN A 79 1.96 -5.48 -13.66
CA GLN A 79 1.14 -5.70 -14.86
C GLN A 79 -0.35 -5.46 -14.61
N ALA A 80 -0.84 -5.78 -13.42
CA ALA A 80 -2.21 -5.52 -12.98
C ALA A 80 -2.49 -4.05 -12.65
N GLY A 81 -1.48 -3.18 -12.67
CA GLY A 81 -1.60 -1.77 -12.30
C GLY A 81 -1.71 -1.53 -10.79
N LEU A 82 -1.24 -2.51 -9.97
CA LEU A 82 -1.12 -2.35 -8.51
C LEU A 82 0.08 -1.47 -8.17
N ASN A 83 -0.01 -0.74 -7.06
CA ASN A 83 1.02 0.18 -6.60
C ASN A 83 1.50 -0.07 -5.16
N ALA A 84 0.99 -1.13 -4.52
CA ALA A 84 1.42 -1.53 -3.18
C ALA A 84 1.29 -3.04 -2.95
N VAL A 85 2.20 -3.58 -2.12
CA VAL A 85 2.10 -4.92 -1.54
C VAL A 85 2.18 -4.83 -0.03
N ILE A 86 1.42 -5.70 0.67
CA ILE A 86 1.41 -5.80 2.12
C ILE A 86 1.93 -7.19 2.46
N LEU A 87 3.22 -7.25 2.85
CA LEU A 87 3.97 -8.48 3.05
C LEU A 87 3.94 -8.90 4.52
N HIS A 88 3.50 -10.13 4.80
CA HIS A 88 3.46 -10.70 6.14
C HIS A 88 4.87 -11.03 6.63
N VAL A 89 5.41 -10.20 7.53
CA VAL A 89 6.79 -10.29 8.04
C VAL A 89 6.89 -10.88 9.44
N ARG A 90 5.78 -10.95 10.19
CA ARG A 90 5.66 -11.53 11.52
C ARG A 90 4.34 -12.29 11.65
N ALA A 91 4.39 -13.62 11.55
CA ALA A 91 3.18 -14.44 11.51
C ALA A 91 2.81 -15.07 12.85
N ALA A 92 3.80 -15.46 13.65
CA ALA A 92 3.58 -16.27 14.86
C ALA A 92 4.72 -16.11 15.88
N GLY A 93 5.07 -14.86 16.24
CA GLY A 93 6.20 -14.58 17.11
C GLY A 93 7.54 -14.95 16.45
N ASP A 94 7.62 -14.80 15.17
CA ASP A 94 8.76 -15.13 14.31
C ASP A 94 8.97 -14.05 13.24
N ALA A 95 10.12 -14.09 12.57
CA ALA A 95 10.55 -13.02 11.67
C ALA A 95 10.88 -13.52 10.26
N LEU A 96 10.55 -12.71 9.25
CA LEU A 96 10.91 -12.87 7.85
C LEU A 96 12.34 -12.33 7.54
N TYR A 97 13.04 -11.79 8.50
CA TYR A 97 14.27 -11.03 8.37
C TYR A 97 15.25 -11.38 9.50
N PRO A 98 16.55 -11.10 9.37
CA PRO A 98 17.50 -11.30 10.47
C PRO A 98 17.07 -10.48 11.71
N SER A 99 16.58 -11.15 12.74
CA SER A 99 16.09 -10.54 13.98
C SER A 99 16.87 -11.09 15.18
N THR A 100 17.22 -10.19 16.13
CA THR A 100 17.74 -10.57 17.44
C THR A 100 16.64 -10.74 18.48
N LEU A 101 15.40 -10.37 18.13
CA LEU A 101 14.24 -10.38 19.01
C LEU A 101 13.42 -11.66 18.91
N GLU A 102 13.27 -12.20 17.68
CA GLU A 102 12.43 -13.36 17.37
C GLU A 102 13.15 -14.31 16.41
N PRO A 103 12.81 -15.62 16.41
CA PRO A 103 13.42 -16.60 15.54
C PRO A 103 12.96 -16.41 14.09
N TRP A 104 13.71 -16.94 13.15
CA TRP A 104 13.29 -17.08 11.76
C TRP A 104 11.98 -17.86 11.64
N MET A 105 11.09 -17.41 10.76
CA MET A 105 9.83 -18.10 10.50
C MET A 105 10.06 -19.44 9.79
N ARG A 106 9.17 -20.40 10.07
CA ARG A 106 9.26 -21.74 9.47
C ARG A 106 8.94 -21.81 7.98
N SER A 107 8.30 -20.80 7.41
CA SER A 107 7.80 -20.81 6.03
C SER A 107 8.90 -21.03 4.99
N PHE A 108 10.15 -20.72 5.30
CA PHE A 108 11.29 -20.93 4.39
C PHE A 108 11.89 -22.32 4.50
N SER A 109 12.31 -22.71 5.69
CA SER A 109 13.04 -23.96 5.93
C SER A 109 12.16 -25.16 6.34
N GLY A 110 10.92 -24.90 6.80
CA GLY A 110 10.07 -25.88 7.47
C GLY A 110 10.27 -25.95 8.99
N THR A 111 11.35 -25.35 9.51
CA THR A 111 11.70 -25.37 10.93
C THR A 111 11.90 -23.92 11.42
N GLN A 112 11.20 -23.55 12.49
CA GLN A 112 11.34 -22.22 13.08
C GLN A 112 12.74 -22.03 13.66
N GLY A 113 13.36 -20.87 13.42
CA GLY A 113 14.70 -20.53 13.92
C GLY A 113 15.84 -20.89 12.97
N VAL A 114 15.59 -21.63 11.89
CA VAL A 114 16.61 -21.92 10.87
C VAL A 114 16.75 -20.75 9.92
N ASP A 115 17.96 -20.19 9.87
CA ASP A 115 18.33 -19.09 8.97
C ASP A 115 18.24 -19.54 7.50
N PRO A 116 17.48 -18.84 6.65
CA PRO A 116 17.40 -19.13 5.22
C PRO A 116 18.68 -18.72 4.45
N GLY A 117 19.65 -18.07 5.09
CA GLY A 117 20.92 -17.66 4.49
C GLY A 117 20.87 -16.36 3.70
N TRP A 118 19.82 -15.55 3.82
CA TRP A 118 19.64 -14.26 3.15
C TRP A 118 18.62 -13.39 3.89
N ASP A 119 18.49 -12.11 3.49
CA ASP A 119 17.48 -11.21 4.05
C ASP A 119 16.28 -11.06 3.09
N PRO A 120 15.19 -11.82 3.30
CA PRO A 120 14.00 -11.76 2.45
C PRO A 120 13.28 -10.40 2.47
N LEU A 121 13.29 -9.69 3.61
CA LEU A 121 12.62 -8.41 3.73
C LEU A 121 13.36 -7.31 2.97
N GLN A 122 14.69 -7.25 3.11
CA GLN A 122 15.50 -6.28 2.36
C GLN A 122 15.32 -6.48 0.85
N TYR A 123 15.41 -7.72 0.40
CA TYR A 123 15.21 -8.06 -1.01
C TYR A 123 13.80 -7.68 -1.50
N ALA A 124 12.78 -7.98 -0.70
CA ALA A 124 11.40 -7.67 -1.04
C ALA A 124 11.18 -6.16 -1.22
N ILE A 125 11.77 -5.33 -0.34
CA ILE A 125 11.70 -3.87 -0.43
C ILE A 125 12.39 -3.38 -1.71
N GLU A 126 13.62 -3.84 -1.98
CA GLU A 126 14.39 -3.44 -3.16
C GLU A 126 13.65 -3.78 -4.46
N GLN A 127 13.11 -5.00 -4.55
CA GLN A 127 12.39 -5.45 -5.74
C GLN A 127 11.05 -4.74 -5.93
N SER A 128 10.36 -4.40 -4.84
CA SER A 128 9.12 -3.62 -4.88
C SER A 128 9.39 -2.18 -5.35
N HIS A 129 10.35 -1.52 -4.72
CA HIS A 129 10.74 -0.15 -5.07
C HIS A 129 11.28 -0.02 -6.50
N ALA A 130 12.03 -1.02 -6.99
CA ALA A 130 12.51 -1.06 -8.38
C ALA A 130 11.37 -1.10 -9.40
N ARG A 131 10.17 -1.52 -9.00
CA ARG A 131 8.95 -1.58 -9.85
C ARG A 131 7.97 -0.44 -9.62
N GLY A 132 8.28 0.50 -8.73
CA GLY A 132 7.34 1.56 -8.38
C GLY A 132 6.21 1.11 -7.46
N ILE A 133 6.44 0.07 -6.66
CA ILE A 133 5.45 -0.54 -5.74
C ILE A 133 5.86 -0.23 -4.30
N GLU A 134 4.93 0.28 -3.48
CA GLU A 134 5.13 0.42 -2.03
C GLU A 134 5.13 -0.95 -1.35
N LEU A 135 5.94 -1.12 -0.29
CA LEU A 135 5.92 -2.31 0.55
C LEU A 135 5.54 -1.93 1.98
N HIS A 136 4.41 -2.49 2.45
CA HIS A 136 3.97 -2.38 3.84
C HIS A 136 4.27 -3.68 4.58
N ALA A 137 4.97 -3.59 5.71
CA ALA A 137 5.29 -4.75 6.54
C ALA A 137 4.09 -5.11 7.43
N TRP A 138 3.58 -6.35 7.30
CA TRP A 138 2.42 -6.83 8.04
C TRP A 138 2.85 -7.72 9.21
N PHE A 139 2.32 -7.41 10.39
CA PHE A 139 2.59 -8.08 11.66
C PHE A 139 1.31 -8.62 12.30
N ASN A 140 1.34 -9.87 12.79
CA ASN A 140 0.39 -10.33 13.80
C ASN A 140 0.97 -10.00 15.19
N PRO A 141 0.40 -9.08 15.97
CA PRO A 141 1.03 -8.65 17.21
C PRO A 141 0.98 -9.70 18.33
N PHE A 142 -0.08 -10.53 18.37
CA PHE A 142 -0.35 -11.42 19.51
C PHE A 142 -0.36 -12.92 19.18
N ARG A 143 -0.43 -13.29 17.92
CA ARG A 143 -0.39 -14.70 17.52
C ARG A 143 0.99 -15.29 17.79
N ALA A 144 1.03 -16.47 18.46
CA ALA A 144 2.27 -17.15 18.80
C ALA A 144 2.45 -18.52 18.09
N GLY A 145 1.40 -19.02 17.42
CA GLY A 145 1.46 -20.27 16.66
C GLY A 145 0.22 -21.14 16.83
N ASN A 146 0.36 -22.43 16.49
CA ASN A 146 -0.65 -23.43 16.75
C ASN A 146 -0.32 -24.23 18.02
N ALA A 147 -1.32 -24.69 18.76
CA ALA A 147 -1.12 -25.44 19.99
C ALA A 147 -0.34 -26.76 19.78
N SER A 148 -0.47 -27.38 18.60
CA SER A 148 0.32 -28.56 18.20
C SER A 148 1.82 -28.28 18.05
N ASP A 149 2.21 -27.00 17.92
CA ASP A 149 3.58 -26.60 17.70
C ASP A 149 4.34 -26.27 19.00
N THR A 150 3.70 -26.33 20.16
CA THR A 150 4.31 -25.91 21.45
C THR A 150 5.68 -26.53 21.68
N ALA A 151 5.85 -27.83 21.40
CA ALA A 151 7.14 -28.53 21.54
C ALA A 151 8.16 -28.18 20.42
N ARG A 152 7.71 -27.55 19.34
CA ARG A 152 8.52 -27.21 18.15
C ARG A 152 8.89 -25.72 18.09
N LEU A 153 8.47 -24.92 19.06
CA LEU A 153 8.88 -23.53 19.13
C LEU A 153 10.39 -23.45 19.29
N ALA A 154 11.03 -22.61 18.46
CA ALA A 154 12.46 -22.37 18.54
C ALA A 154 12.86 -21.85 19.94
N GLU A 155 14.09 -22.09 20.39
CA GLU A 155 14.58 -21.62 21.68
C GLU A 155 14.48 -20.08 21.81
N ALA A 156 14.76 -19.39 20.73
CA ALA A 156 14.66 -17.92 20.66
C ALA A 156 13.21 -17.40 20.66
N HIS A 157 12.20 -18.25 20.53
CA HIS A 157 10.81 -17.81 20.49
C HIS A 157 10.38 -17.18 21.81
N PHE A 158 9.72 -16.02 21.76
CA PHE A 158 9.38 -15.25 22.96
C PHE A 158 8.51 -16.04 23.94
N GLY A 159 7.59 -16.87 23.45
CA GLY A 159 6.78 -17.76 24.30
C GLY A 159 7.57 -18.87 24.99
N ARG A 160 8.76 -19.25 24.50
CA ARG A 160 9.68 -20.14 25.25
C ARG A 160 10.45 -19.40 26.32
N LYS A 161 10.87 -18.17 26.05
CA LYS A 161 11.55 -17.32 27.01
C LYS A 161 10.60 -16.83 28.11
N ARG A 162 9.33 -16.64 27.79
CA ARG A 162 8.29 -16.11 28.67
C ARG A 162 7.02 -17.02 28.59
N PRO A 163 7.08 -18.25 29.13
CA PRO A 163 5.93 -19.15 29.14
C PRO A 163 4.78 -18.62 30.01
N ASP A 164 5.05 -17.72 30.93
CA ASP A 164 4.10 -17.06 31.81
C ASP A 164 3.08 -16.16 31.07
N ILE A 165 3.39 -15.69 29.88
CA ILE A 165 2.51 -14.87 29.05
C ILE A 165 1.96 -15.61 27.83
N LEU A 166 2.42 -16.85 27.59
CA LEU A 166 1.94 -17.67 26.48
C LEU A 166 0.66 -18.40 26.91
N ARG A 167 -0.40 -18.25 26.14
CA ARG A 167 -1.70 -18.89 26.39
C ARG A 167 -2.00 -19.90 25.31
N ARG A 168 -2.52 -21.06 25.74
CA ARG A 168 -3.15 -22.01 24.84
C ARG A 168 -4.65 -21.77 24.84
N TYR A 169 -5.19 -21.42 23.68
CA TYR A 169 -6.62 -21.28 23.46
C TYR A 169 -7.03 -22.23 22.34
N CYS A 170 -7.75 -23.29 22.68
CA CYS A 170 -8.18 -24.32 21.74
C CYS A 170 -7.02 -24.89 20.90
N SER A 171 -7.03 -24.68 19.60
CA SER A 171 -5.98 -25.12 18.68
C SER A 171 -4.83 -24.09 18.52
N GLN A 172 -4.89 -22.93 19.19
CA GLN A 172 -4.00 -21.81 18.97
C GLN A 172 -3.09 -21.56 20.17
N LEU A 173 -1.89 -20.99 19.90
CA LEU A 173 -1.03 -20.34 20.86
C LEU A 173 -1.10 -18.83 20.68
N TRP A 174 -1.20 -18.12 21.80
CA TRP A 174 -1.39 -16.68 21.82
C TRP A 174 -0.55 -16.02 22.90
N PHE A 175 0.06 -14.88 22.60
CA PHE A 175 0.60 -13.99 23.63
C PHE A 175 -0.55 -13.24 24.27
N ASP A 176 -0.62 -13.24 25.61
CA ASP A 176 -1.72 -12.60 26.34
C ASP A 176 -1.72 -11.09 26.14
N PRO A 177 -2.76 -10.51 25.49
CA PRO A 177 -2.83 -9.07 25.30
C PRO A 177 -3.01 -8.27 26.60
N GLY A 178 -3.36 -8.95 27.72
CA GLY A 178 -3.43 -8.35 29.04
C GLY A 178 -2.09 -8.14 29.71
N GLU A 179 -1.00 -8.67 29.15
CA GLU A 179 0.34 -8.60 29.72
C GLU A 179 1.16 -7.49 29.06
N ALA A 180 1.74 -6.57 29.85
CA ALA A 180 2.55 -5.48 29.34
C ALA A 180 3.74 -5.96 28.51
N ALA A 181 4.38 -7.07 28.92
CA ALA A 181 5.50 -7.66 28.20
C ALA A 181 5.15 -8.13 26.78
N THR A 182 3.91 -8.51 26.52
CA THR A 182 3.41 -8.83 25.17
C THR A 182 3.41 -7.58 24.28
N HIS A 183 2.91 -6.47 24.81
CA HIS A 183 2.94 -5.18 24.09
C HIS A 183 4.36 -4.71 23.82
N ASP A 184 5.24 -4.80 24.84
CA ASP A 184 6.65 -4.37 24.74
C ASP A 184 7.38 -5.15 23.66
N GLN A 185 7.19 -6.48 23.59
CA GLN A 185 7.78 -7.32 22.55
C GLN A 185 7.29 -6.95 21.17
N ALA A 186 5.97 -6.84 20.96
CA ALA A 186 5.40 -6.50 19.66
C ALA A 186 5.85 -5.11 19.18
N ILE A 187 5.88 -4.12 20.07
CA ILE A 187 6.38 -2.75 19.78
C ILE A 187 7.87 -2.76 19.48
N ALA A 188 8.68 -3.54 20.21
CA ALA A 188 10.13 -3.64 19.95
C ALA A 188 10.39 -4.24 18.55
N VAL A 189 9.66 -5.29 18.16
CA VAL A 189 9.78 -5.93 16.85
C VAL A 189 9.41 -4.97 15.72
N VAL A 190 8.28 -4.26 15.82
CA VAL A 190 7.89 -3.24 14.83
C VAL A 190 8.94 -2.12 14.76
N SER A 191 9.42 -1.66 15.91
CA SER A 191 10.45 -0.61 16.00
C SER A 191 11.76 -1.03 15.34
N ASP A 192 12.17 -2.29 15.47
CA ASP A 192 13.36 -2.84 14.83
C ASP A 192 13.23 -2.77 13.29
N VAL A 193 12.10 -3.19 12.75
CA VAL A 193 11.84 -3.13 11.31
C VAL A 193 11.82 -1.68 10.80
N VAL A 194 11.09 -0.78 11.46
CA VAL A 194 10.98 0.63 11.03
C VAL A 194 12.33 1.36 11.07
N ARG A 195 13.22 1.01 11.99
CA ARG A 195 14.56 1.62 12.06
C ARG A 195 15.53 1.09 11.01
N ARG A 196 15.43 -0.19 10.67
CA ARG A 196 16.41 -0.88 9.83
C ARG A 196 16.03 -0.94 8.36
N TYR A 197 14.74 -0.92 8.06
CA TYR A 197 14.24 -1.17 6.72
C TYR A 197 13.44 0.02 6.18
N ALA A 198 13.58 0.28 4.89
CA ALA A 198 12.88 1.36 4.20
C ALA A 198 11.43 0.99 3.82
N VAL A 199 10.68 0.42 4.78
CA VAL A 199 9.26 0.08 4.56
C VAL A 199 8.41 1.35 4.36
N ASP A 200 7.41 1.29 3.50
CA ASP A 200 6.48 2.39 3.23
C ASP A 200 5.33 2.43 4.23
N GLY A 201 5.10 1.32 4.93
CA GLY A 201 4.11 1.22 6.00
C GLY A 201 4.31 0.04 6.94
N VAL A 202 3.67 0.15 8.09
CA VAL A 202 3.44 -0.91 9.08
C VAL A 202 1.97 -1.28 9.01
N HIS A 203 1.66 -2.55 8.97
CA HIS A 203 0.29 -3.05 8.89
C HIS A 203 0.05 -4.10 9.96
N ILE A 204 -1.08 -4.02 10.67
CA ILE A 204 -1.61 -5.08 11.53
C ILE A 204 -2.97 -5.50 11.04
N ASP A 205 -3.31 -6.77 11.24
CA ASP A 205 -4.61 -7.32 10.86
C ASP A 205 -5.61 -7.34 12.03
N ASP A 206 -6.49 -8.32 12.07
CA ASP A 206 -7.59 -8.44 13.01
C ASP A 206 -7.35 -9.49 14.12
N TYR A 207 -6.16 -10.06 14.22
CA TYR A 207 -5.82 -11.08 15.22
C TYR A 207 -5.42 -10.46 16.58
N PHE A 208 -6.37 -9.79 17.27
CA PHE A 208 -6.16 -9.17 18.59
C PHE A 208 -6.29 -10.20 19.72
N TYR A 209 -7.50 -10.64 20.06
CA TYR A 209 -7.73 -11.90 20.74
C TYR A 209 -8.04 -12.98 19.70
N PRO A 210 -7.87 -14.27 20.05
CA PRO A 210 -8.14 -15.33 19.08
C PRO A 210 -9.62 -15.39 18.72
N TYR A 211 -9.89 -15.72 17.46
CA TYR A 211 -11.26 -15.98 17.01
C TYR A 211 -11.85 -17.18 17.75
N PRO A 212 -13.15 -17.16 18.08
CA PRO A 212 -13.84 -18.33 18.59
C PRO A 212 -13.72 -19.50 17.60
N GLU A 213 -13.34 -20.68 18.11
CA GLU A 213 -13.27 -21.90 17.31
C GLU A 213 -14.50 -22.75 17.51
N THR A 214 -15.03 -23.35 16.44
CA THR A 214 -16.16 -24.29 16.51
C THR A 214 -15.83 -25.45 17.42
N GLY A 215 -16.70 -25.70 18.39
CA GLY A 215 -16.49 -26.76 19.38
C GLY A 215 -15.59 -26.40 20.56
N CYS A 216 -15.03 -25.20 20.59
CA CYS A 216 -14.29 -24.69 21.73
C CYS A 216 -15.18 -23.77 22.57
N THR A 217 -15.44 -24.20 23.81
CA THR A 217 -16.31 -23.49 24.78
C THR A 217 -15.54 -22.78 25.89
N THR A 218 -14.19 -22.90 25.91
CA THR A 218 -13.37 -22.26 26.93
C THR A 218 -13.20 -20.77 26.64
N ASP A 219 -13.24 -19.96 27.71
CA ASP A 219 -12.85 -18.55 27.59
C ASP A 219 -11.33 -18.43 27.43
N PHE A 220 -10.86 -17.29 26.92
CA PHE A 220 -9.42 -17.03 26.82
C PHE A 220 -8.79 -17.02 28.22
N PRO A 221 -7.67 -17.77 28.46
CA PRO A 221 -7.17 -18.03 29.81
C PRO A 221 -6.25 -16.91 30.35
N ASP A 222 -6.77 -15.70 30.46
CA ASP A 222 -6.09 -14.48 30.98
C ASP A 222 -6.37 -14.19 32.46
N ASN A 223 -6.82 -15.21 33.24
CA ASN A 223 -7.20 -15.03 34.64
C ASN A 223 -6.09 -14.38 35.47
N THR A 224 -4.83 -14.76 35.26
CA THR A 224 -3.69 -14.23 36.00
C THR A 224 -3.49 -12.74 35.76
N ALA A 225 -3.52 -12.31 34.48
CA ALA A 225 -3.38 -10.92 34.07
C ALA A 225 -4.55 -10.08 34.58
N PHE A 226 -5.79 -10.57 34.46
CA PHE A 226 -6.98 -9.88 34.95
C PHE A 226 -6.97 -9.73 36.48
N ALA A 227 -6.61 -10.77 37.23
CA ALA A 227 -6.45 -10.68 38.70
C ALA A 227 -5.35 -9.69 39.10
N ALA A 228 -4.27 -9.60 38.33
CA ALA A 228 -3.23 -8.60 38.58
C ALA A 228 -3.76 -7.17 38.38
N TYR A 229 -4.53 -6.92 37.30
CA TYR A 229 -5.22 -5.66 37.07
C TYR A 229 -6.12 -5.26 38.25
N GLN A 230 -6.96 -6.22 38.73
CA GLN A 230 -7.84 -5.98 39.87
C GLN A 230 -7.08 -5.64 41.17
N ARG A 231 -5.97 -6.36 41.47
CA ARG A 231 -5.12 -6.06 42.63
C ARG A 231 -4.48 -4.67 42.58
N GLN A 232 -4.30 -4.12 41.38
CA GLN A 232 -3.81 -2.75 41.18
C GLN A 232 -4.93 -1.70 41.24
N GLY A 233 -6.13 -2.07 41.68
CA GLY A 233 -7.29 -1.18 41.80
C GLY A 233 -8.13 -1.06 40.52
N GLY A 234 -7.91 -1.91 39.54
CA GLY A 234 -8.70 -1.93 38.32
C GLY A 234 -10.16 -2.35 38.56
N THR A 235 -11.10 -1.61 37.98
CA THR A 235 -12.55 -1.77 38.22
C THR A 235 -13.34 -2.16 36.96
N MET A 236 -12.70 -2.24 35.79
CA MET A 236 -13.41 -2.61 34.54
C MET A 236 -13.93 -4.05 34.61
N ALA A 237 -15.08 -4.31 33.98
CA ALA A 237 -15.48 -5.66 33.63
C ALA A 237 -14.43 -6.30 32.69
N ARG A 238 -14.29 -7.64 32.74
CA ARG A 238 -13.24 -8.34 31.97
C ARG A 238 -13.27 -8.04 30.47
N ALA A 239 -14.44 -7.98 29.86
CA ALA A 239 -14.58 -7.67 28.45
C ALA A 239 -14.12 -6.23 28.10
N ASP A 240 -14.39 -5.26 28.97
CA ASP A 240 -13.93 -3.88 28.78
C ASP A 240 -12.43 -3.76 28.99
N TRP A 241 -11.87 -4.46 29.97
CA TRP A 241 -10.44 -4.53 30.22
C TRP A 241 -9.68 -5.16 29.02
N ARG A 242 -10.22 -6.24 28.43
CA ARG A 242 -9.64 -6.84 27.22
C ARG A 242 -9.61 -5.84 26.06
N ARG A 243 -10.70 -5.11 25.82
CA ARG A 243 -10.75 -4.05 24.79
C ARG A 243 -9.78 -2.90 25.11
N ASP A 244 -9.70 -2.48 26.36
CA ASP A 244 -8.76 -1.45 26.77
C ASP A 244 -7.30 -1.85 26.52
N ASN A 245 -6.94 -3.09 26.78
CA ASN A 245 -5.59 -3.60 26.47
C ASN A 245 -5.30 -3.48 24.95
N VAL A 246 -6.23 -3.89 24.09
CA VAL A 246 -6.06 -3.76 22.65
C VAL A 246 -6.03 -2.29 22.22
N ASN A 247 -6.90 -1.46 22.74
CA ASN A 247 -6.93 -0.02 22.46
C ASN A 247 -5.59 0.64 22.80
N ARG A 248 -5.05 0.39 24.00
CA ARG A 248 -3.74 0.92 24.43
C ARG A 248 -2.59 0.42 23.55
N PHE A 249 -2.64 -0.83 23.12
CA PHE A 249 -1.66 -1.35 22.17
C PHE A 249 -1.70 -0.61 20.83
N VAL A 250 -2.88 -0.42 20.24
CA VAL A 250 -3.05 0.25 18.95
C VAL A 250 -2.61 1.72 19.02
N GLU A 251 -3.02 2.44 20.08
CA GLU A 251 -2.58 3.82 20.31
C GLU A 251 -1.06 3.93 20.45
N ARG A 252 -0.46 3.03 21.25
CA ARG A 252 0.99 2.99 21.49
C ARG A 252 1.74 2.63 20.19
N LEU A 253 1.25 1.69 19.41
CA LEU A 253 1.84 1.32 18.13
C LEU A 253 1.90 2.53 17.19
N TYR A 254 0.77 3.23 17.03
CA TYR A 254 0.71 4.42 16.20
C TYR A 254 1.69 5.49 16.66
N ALA A 255 1.66 5.84 17.94
CA ALA A 255 2.57 6.84 18.52
C ALA A 255 4.04 6.46 18.33
N THR A 256 4.38 5.18 18.53
CA THR A 256 5.76 4.68 18.38
C THR A 256 6.24 4.80 16.92
N VAL A 257 5.45 4.35 15.96
CA VAL A 257 5.85 4.45 14.54
C VAL A 257 5.97 5.91 14.11
N ARG A 258 5.08 6.80 14.56
CA ARG A 258 5.19 8.26 14.31
C ARG A 258 6.48 8.85 14.87
N GLY A 259 6.90 8.42 16.06
CA GLY A 259 8.15 8.87 16.68
C GLY A 259 9.40 8.35 15.96
N LEU A 260 9.31 7.25 15.23
CA LEU A 260 10.45 6.62 14.53
C LEU A 260 10.55 7.01 13.05
N SER A 261 9.42 7.23 12.39
CA SER A 261 9.36 7.54 10.95
C SER A 261 8.31 8.60 10.65
N ARG A 262 8.72 9.62 9.90
CA ARG A 262 7.83 10.66 9.41
C ARG A 262 7.02 10.23 8.18
N THR A 263 7.43 9.17 7.50
CA THR A 263 6.89 8.78 6.19
C THR A 263 6.22 7.42 6.16
N ALA A 264 6.62 6.46 7.03
CA ALA A 264 5.99 5.14 7.06
C ALA A 264 4.54 5.24 7.57
N ARG A 265 3.57 4.77 6.80
CA ARG A 265 2.15 4.76 7.20
C ARG A 265 1.88 3.63 8.20
N VAL A 266 0.94 3.85 9.12
CA VAL A 266 0.39 2.79 9.97
C VAL A 266 -0.98 2.41 9.45
N GLY A 267 -1.20 1.13 9.18
CA GLY A 267 -2.45 0.58 8.71
C GLY A 267 -3.01 -0.53 9.59
N ILE A 268 -4.32 -0.62 9.60
CA ILE A 268 -5.05 -1.70 10.29
C ILE A 268 -6.08 -2.29 9.34
N SER A 269 -6.12 -3.62 9.21
CA SER A 269 -7.20 -4.34 8.53
C SER A 269 -8.09 -5.06 9.54
N PRO A 270 -9.06 -4.36 10.15
CA PRO A 270 -9.97 -4.96 11.10
C PRO A 270 -10.96 -5.88 10.40
N PHE A 271 -11.58 -6.78 11.17
CA PHE A 271 -12.74 -7.52 10.70
C PHE A 271 -13.80 -6.57 10.13
N GLY A 272 -14.39 -6.90 9.00
CA GLY A 272 -15.25 -5.98 8.23
C GLY A 272 -16.53 -5.54 8.95
N ILE A 273 -17.00 -6.29 9.94
CA ILE A 273 -18.17 -5.96 10.78
C ILE A 273 -17.68 -5.58 12.18
N TRP A 274 -17.84 -4.31 12.56
CA TRP A 274 -17.52 -3.89 13.93
C TRP A 274 -18.44 -4.55 14.95
N ARG A 275 -19.75 -4.47 14.73
CA ARG A 275 -20.81 -5.15 15.53
C ARG A 275 -22.02 -5.43 14.64
N PRO A 276 -22.72 -6.55 14.83
CA PRO A 276 -24.03 -6.78 14.22
C PRO A 276 -25.00 -5.62 14.49
N GLY A 277 -25.85 -5.32 13.52
CA GLY A 277 -26.76 -4.15 13.57
C GLY A 277 -26.10 -2.80 13.26
N ASN A 278 -24.80 -2.77 12.90
CA ASN A 278 -24.05 -1.58 12.52
C ASN A 278 -23.42 -1.73 11.11
N PRO A 279 -24.10 -1.18 10.05
CA PRO A 279 -25.40 -0.54 10.05
C PRO A 279 -26.56 -1.52 10.30
N ALA A 280 -27.79 -0.99 10.44
CA ALA A 280 -28.99 -1.80 10.61
C ALA A 280 -29.10 -2.87 9.50
N GLY A 281 -29.51 -4.09 9.86
CA GLY A 281 -29.61 -5.23 8.95
C GLY A 281 -28.32 -6.03 8.77
N ILE A 282 -27.15 -5.55 9.25
CA ILE A 282 -25.91 -6.31 9.23
C ILE A 282 -25.90 -7.36 10.34
N THR A 283 -25.51 -8.58 9.94
CA THR A 283 -25.38 -9.78 10.81
C THR A 283 -23.97 -10.38 10.66
N GLY A 284 -23.56 -11.20 11.61
CA GLY A 284 -22.27 -11.91 11.59
C GLY A 284 -21.55 -11.83 12.92
N LEU A 285 -20.23 -12.05 12.91
CA LEU A 285 -19.41 -12.00 14.11
C LEU A 285 -19.40 -10.59 14.71
N ASP A 286 -19.59 -10.48 16.01
CA ASP A 286 -19.38 -9.25 16.78
C ASP A 286 -17.88 -9.13 17.12
N SER A 287 -17.09 -8.42 16.31
CA SER A 287 -15.64 -8.30 16.54
C SER A 287 -15.32 -7.51 17.82
N TYR A 288 -16.17 -6.58 18.20
CA TYR A 288 -16.07 -5.81 19.44
C TYR A 288 -16.20 -6.73 20.68
N ALA A 289 -17.08 -7.73 20.62
CA ALA A 289 -17.33 -8.63 21.75
C ALA A 289 -16.49 -9.91 21.69
N SER A 290 -16.19 -10.46 20.50
CA SER A 290 -15.56 -11.76 20.34
C SER A 290 -14.04 -11.72 20.35
N ILE A 291 -13.44 -10.70 19.69
CA ILE A 291 -11.99 -10.51 19.61
C ILE A 291 -11.55 -9.19 20.26
N TYR A 292 -12.48 -8.54 20.98
CA TYR A 292 -12.26 -7.33 21.77
C TYR A 292 -11.65 -6.17 20.96
N ALA A 293 -12.00 -6.05 19.68
CA ALA A 293 -11.51 -5.07 18.74
C ALA A 293 -12.47 -3.87 18.62
N ASP A 294 -12.15 -2.74 19.25
CA ASP A 294 -12.92 -1.50 19.07
C ASP A 294 -12.36 -0.69 17.89
N SER A 295 -12.38 -1.28 16.71
CA SER A 295 -11.83 -0.70 15.49
C SER A 295 -12.52 0.60 15.06
N ARG A 296 -13.79 0.81 15.44
CA ARG A 296 -14.48 2.08 15.29
C ARG A 296 -13.81 3.20 16.09
N LEU A 297 -13.49 2.95 17.37
CA LEU A 297 -12.78 3.88 18.22
C LEU A 297 -11.44 4.29 17.61
N TRP A 298 -10.66 3.32 17.13
CA TRP A 298 -9.33 3.57 16.56
C TRP A 298 -9.39 4.47 15.33
N LEU A 299 -10.38 4.23 14.45
CA LEU A 299 -10.63 5.07 13.28
C LEU A 299 -11.02 6.49 13.67
N GLN A 300 -11.94 6.64 14.64
CA GLN A 300 -12.41 7.93 15.14
C GLN A 300 -11.34 8.72 15.92
N ARG A 301 -10.36 8.02 16.53
CA ARG A 301 -9.22 8.63 17.21
C ARG A 301 -8.05 8.91 16.26
N GLY A 302 -8.10 8.36 15.04
CA GLY A 302 -7.03 8.49 14.06
C GLY A 302 -5.75 7.75 14.44
N TRP A 303 -5.87 6.62 15.18
CA TRP A 303 -4.74 5.78 15.60
C TRP A 303 -4.23 4.86 14.49
N ALA A 304 -4.44 5.25 13.25
CA ALA A 304 -3.82 4.70 12.05
C ALA A 304 -3.90 5.73 10.91
N ASP A 305 -3.05 5.59 9.90
CA ASP A 305 -3.06 6.42 8.70
C ASP A 305 -4.01 5.86 7.65
N TYR A 306 -4.24 4.54 7.66
CA TYR A 306 -5.24 3.91 6.82
C TYR A 306 -5.94 2.74 7.52
N PHE A 307 -7.20 2.54 7.15
CA PHE A 307 -8.01 1.39 7.52
C PHE A 307 -8.33 0.57 6.28
N ALA A 308 -8.16 -0.74 6.39
CA ALA A 308 -8.48 -1.71 5.35
C ALA A 308 -9.49 -2.75 5.87
N PRO A 309 -10.75 -2.34 6.22
CA PRO A 309 -11.73 -3.29 6.73
C PRO A 309 -11.92 -4.44 5.75
N GLN A 310 -11.91 -5.67 6.26
CA GLN A 310 -12.00 -6.91 5.47
C GLN A 310 -13.46 -7.13 5.03
N LEU A 311 -13.86 -6.49 3.93
CA LEU A 311 -15.23 -6.58 3.40
C LEU A 311 -15.36 -7.78 2.45
N TYR A 312 -15.19 -8.99 2.99
CA TYR A 312 -15.07 -10.24 2.23
C TYR A 312 -16.42 -10.85 1.84
N TRP A 313 -17.45 -10.04 1.67
CA TRP A 313 -18.78 -10.43 1.22
C TRP A 313 -19.15 -9.75 -0.08
N SER A 314 -20.07 -10.37 -0.82
CA SER A 314 -20.47 -9.83 -2.12
C SER A 314 -21.31 -8.54 -1.99
N SER A 315 -21.37 -7.79 -3.09
CA SER A 315 -22.24 -6.62 -3.24
C SER A 315 -23.73 -6.95 -3.15
N THR A 316 -24.09 -8.23 -3.30
CA THR A 316 -25.48 -8.74 -3.23
C THR A 316 -25.75 -9.55 -1.94
N SER A 317 -24.78 -9.65 -1.02
CA SER A 317 -24.95 -10.41 0.22
C SER A 317 -26.09 -9.85 1.07
N VAL A 318 -26.95 -10.73 1.57
CA VAL A 318 -27.97 -10.40 2.57
C VAL A 318 -27.32 -10.46 3.96
N GLY A 319 -27.44 -9.38 4.73
CA GLY A 319 -26.86 -9.28 6.08
C GLY A 319 -25.37 -8.93 6.14
N GLN A 320 -24.65 -8.92 5.02
CA GLN A 320 -23.23 -8.54 4.97
C GLN A 320 -22.90 -7.80 3.66
N ASN A 321 -23.81 -6.93 3.24
CA ASN A 321 -23.68 -6.23 1.97
C ASN A 321 -22.46 -5.32 1.93
N TYR A 322 -21.60 -5.49 0.91
CA TYR A 322 -20.37 -4.71 0.72
C TYR A 322 -20.63 -3.20 0.75
N ASN A 323 -21.61 -2.73 -0.03
CA ASN A 323 -21.92 -1.30 -0.14
C ASN A 323 -22.40 -0.72 1.21
N ALA A 324 -23.26 -1.43 1.93
CA ALA A 324 -23.76 -1.00 3.24
C ALA A 324 -22.62 -0.90 4.27
N LEU A 325 -21.76 -1.90 4.32
CA LEU A 325 -20.60 -1.90 5.22
C LEU A 325 -19.62 -0.79 4.87
N LEU A 326 -19.27 -0.59 3.59
CA LEU A 326 -18.37 0.47 3.16
C LEU A 326 -18.92 1.86 3.49
N THR A 327 -20.23 2.07 3.28
CA THR A 327 -20.92 3.33 3.64
C THR A 327 -20.82 3.58 5.13
N TRP A 328 -21.05 2.55 5.95
CA TRP A 328 -20.92 2.68 7.40
C TRP A 328 -19.48 3.03 7.83
N TRP A 329 -18.47 2.36 7.29
CA TRP A 329 -17.07 2.70 7.59
C TRP A 329 -16.70 4.11 7.17
N THR A 330 -17.19 4.57 6.01
CA THR A 330 -17.04 5.97 5.55
C THR A 330 -17.61 6.96 6.56
N GLN A 331 -18.81 6.68 7.10
CA GLN A 331 -19.45 7.54 8.11
C GLN A 331 -18.70 7.55 9.46
N GLN A 332 -18.00 6.46 9.81
CA GLN A 332 -17.19 6.42 11.04
C GLN A 332 -15.84 7.13 10.87
N ASN A 333 -15.39 7.41 9.65
CA ASN A 333 -14.08 8.00 9.35
C ASN A 333 -14.05 9.51 9.51
N THR A 334 -14.34 9.99 10.70
CA THR A 334 -14.41 11.42 11.04
C THR A 334 -13.05 12.13 10.95
N MET A 335 -11.95 11.40 11.15
CA MET A 335 -10.59 11.91 11.03
C MET A 335 -10.06 11.91 9.58
N ARG A 336 -10.88 11.50 8.61
CA ARG A 336 -10.55 11.45 7.17
C ARG A 336 -9.24 10.71 6.89
N ARG A 337 -9.00 9.61 7.61
CA ARG A 337 -7.91 8.71 7.32
C ARG A 337 -8.17 7.97 6.01
N HIS A 338 -7.15 7.43 5.39
CA HIS A 338 -7.37 6.61 4.20
C HIS A 338 -8.25 5.41 4.53
N LEU A 339 -9.20 5.12 3.66
CA LEU A 339 -10.06 3.95 3.75
C LEU A 339 -9.87 3.12 2.47
N TRP A 340 -9.29 1.92 2.61
CA TRP A 340 -8.95 1.01 1.53
C TRP A 340 -9.53 -0.38 1.79
N PRO A 341 -10.83 -0.62 1.54
CA PRO A 341 -11.46 -1.90 1.87
C PRO A 341 -10.74 -3.09 1.25
N GLY A 342 -10.66 -4.17 2.03
CA GLY A 342 -10.17 -5.47 1.59
C GLY A 342 -11.21 -6.19 0.76
N LEU A 343 -10.81 -6.73 -0.38
CA LEU A 343 -11.64 -7.48 -1.31
C LEU A 343 -11.22 -8.94 -1.36
N ALA A 344 -12.18 -9.86 -1.24
CA ALA A 344 -11.94 -11.30 -1.24
C ALA A 344 -11.74 -11.85 -2.66
N SER A 345 -10.69 -11.45 -3.35
CA SER A 345 -10.39 -11.94 -4.70
C SER A 345 -10.14 -13.45 -4.76
N TYR A 346 -9.75 -14.07 -3.63
CA TYR A 346 -9.63 -15.53 -3.52
C TYR A 346 -10.96 -16.28 -3.67
N ARG A 347 -12.09 -15.60 -3.49
CA ARG A 347 -13.44 -16.17 -3.64
C ARG A 347 -13.90 -16.32 -5.08
N ILE A 348 -13.20 -15.71 -6.04
CA ILE A 348 -13.51 -15.89 -7.46
C ILE A 348 -13.18 -17.34 -7.83
N ALA A 349 -14.16 -18.07 -8.38
CA ALA A 349 -13.98 -19.44 -8.85
C ALA A 349 -13.21 -20.33 -7.84
N ASP A 350 -13.55 -20.21 -6.55
CA ASP A 350 -12.84 -20.91 -5.45
C ASP A 350 -13.28 -22.37 -5.25
N GLY A 351 -14.24 -22.84 -6.05
CA GLY A 351 -14.80 -24.20 -5.95
C GLY A 351 -15.81 -24.39 -4.81
N SER A 352 -16.13 -23.33 -4.05
CA SER A 352 -17.17 -23.38 -3.01
C SER A 352 -18.57 -23.46 -3.61
N SER A 353 -19.59 -23.69 -2.78
CA SER A 353 -21.00 -23.68 -3.19
C SER A 353 -21.52 -22.29 -3.59
N ALA A 354 -20.78 -21.21 -3.23
CA ALA A 354 -21.16 -19.83 -3.53
C ALA A 354 -19.91 -18.99 -3.89
N PRO A 355 -19.23 -19.31 -5.00
CA PRO A 355 -18.07 -18.55 -5.45
C PRO A 355 -18.48 -17.14 -5.89
N PHE A 356 -17.53 -16.19 -5.83
CA PHE A 356 -17.78 -14.89 -6.43
C PHE A 356 -17.81 -14.98 -7.96
N ALA A 357 -18.75 -14.26 -8.57
CA ALA A 357 -18.69 -14.00 -10.00
C ALA A 357 -17.40 -13.24 -10.34
N VAL A 358 -16.86 -13.46 -11.54
CA VAL A 358 -15.64 -12.76 -12.01
C VAL A 358 -15.80 -11.24 -11.96
N THR A 359 -17.01 -10.74 -12.22
CA THR A 359 -17.36 -9.32 -12.21
C THR A 359 -17.50 -8.72 -10.82
N GLU A 360 -17.54 -9.53 -9.75
CA GLU A 360 -17.78 -9.02 -8.38
C GLU A 360 -16.70 -8.04 -7.95
N ILE A 361 -15.42 -8.34 -8.20
CA ILE A 361 -14.30 -7.44 -7.82
C ILE A 361 -14.41 -6.11 -8.58
N SER A 362 -14.72 -6.14 -9.88
CA SER A 362 -14.92 -4.91 -10.66
C SER A 362 -16.12 -4.10 -10.13
N THR A 363 -17.20 -4.78 -9.73
CA THR A 363 -18.38 -4.15 -9.11
C THR A 363 -18.01 -3.48 -7.79
N GLN A 364 -17.27 -4.16 -6.92
CA GLN A 364 -16.82 -3.60 -5.62
C GLN A 364 -15.89 -2.40 -5.80
N ILE A 365 -14.97 -2.44 -6.77
CA ILE A 365 -14.14 -1.28 -7.12
C ILE A 365 -15.01 -0.12 -7.63
N GLY A 366 -16.01 -0.40 -8.46
CA GLY A 366 -16.98 0.61 -8.93
C GLY A 366 -17.74 1.28 -7.79
N ILE A 367 -18.25 0.50 -6.84
CA ILE A 367 -18.91 0.99 -5.62
C ILE A 367 -17.95 1.85 -4.78
N THR A 368 -16.71 1.39 -4.61
CA THR A 368 -15.67 2.11 -3.88
C THR A 368 -15.39 3.47 -4.50
N ARG A 369 -15.20 3.53 -5.81
CA ARG A 369 -14.98 4.79 -6.55
C ARG A 369 -16.18 5.73 -6.47
N ALA A 370 -17.40 5.20 -6.53
CA ALA A 370 -18.63 6.01 -6.40
C ALA A 370 -18.73 6.71 -5.04
N GLN A 371 -18.16 6.14 -3.97
CA GLN A 371 -18.16 6.72 -2.63
C GLN A 371 -16.92 7.60 -2.35
N SER A 372 -15.95 7.70 -3.26
CA SER A 372 -14.66 8.36 -3.02
C SER A 372 -14.76 9.87 -2.77
N SER A 373 -15.79 10.53 -3.28
CA SER A 373 -16.04 11.96 -3.06
C SER A 373 -16.68 12.30 -1.70
N ALA A 374 -17.15 11.29 -0.97
CA ALA A 374 -17.70 11.50 0.37
C ALA A 374 -16.59 11.93 1.34
N SER A 375 -16.94 12.72 2.33
CA SER A 375 -16.01 13.07 3.41
C SER A 375 -15.60 11.81 4.17
N GLY A 376 -14.29 11.53 4.23
CA GLY A 376 -13.79 10.27 4.80
C GLY A 376 -14.00 9.05 3.89
N GLY A 377 -14.38 9.26 2.62
CA GLY A 377 -14.65 8.20 1.64
C GLY A 377 -13.41 7.38 1.27
N PRO A 378 -13.64 6.21 0.66
CA PRO A 378 -12.56 5.31 0.29
C PRO A 378 -11.74 5.88 -0.88
N SER A 379 -10.45 5.58 -0.87
CA SER A 379 -9.50 6.04 -1.90
C SER A 379 -8.64 4.93 -2.48
N GLY A 380 -9.14 3.69 -2.49
CA GLY A 380 -8.46 2.53 -3.03
C GLY A 380 -8.99 1.22 -2.47
N THR A 381 -8.36 0.11 -2.85
CA THR A 381 -8.74 -1.25 -2.44
C THR A 381 -7.52 -2.14 -2.28
N ILE A 382 -7.66 -3.24 -1.53
CA ILE A 382 -6.59 -4.22 -1.31
C ILE A 382 -7.15 -5.62 -1.58
N PHE A 383 -6.50 -6.40 -2.45
CA PHE A 383 -6.92 -7.77 -2.76
C PHE A 383 -6.36 -8.78 -1.76
N TYR A 384 -7.21 -9.59 -1.18
CA TYR A 384 -6.81 -10.79 -0.47
C TYR A 384 -7.14 -11.98 -1.39
N ASN A 385 -6.17 -12.66 -1.97
CA ASN A 385 -4.75 -12.60 -1.70
C ASN A 385 -3.90 -12.58 -2.98
N ALA A 386 -2.56 -12.53 -2.84
CA ALA A 386 -1.62 -12.47 -3.96
C ALA A 386 -1.72 -13.68 -4.90
N SER A 387 -1.97 -14.88 -4.38
CA SER A 387 -2.16 -16.09 -5.19
C SER A 387 -3.33 -15.96 -6.15
N SER A 388 -4.43 -15.31 -5.77
CA SER A 388 -5.56 -15.07 -6.66
C SER A 388 -5.23 -14.10 -7.80
N VAL A 389 -4.40 -13.08 -7.50
CA VAL A 389 -3.89 -12.11 -8.48
C VAL A 389 -2.92 -12.80 -9.44
N LYS A 390 -1.94 -13.56 -8.91
CA LYS A 390 -0.93 -14.30 -9.69
C LYS A 390 -1.57 -15.28 -10.68
N ASN A 391 -2.62 -15.95 -10.23
CA ASN A 391 -3.29 -16.96 -11.05
C ASN A 391 -4.39 -16.39 -11.95
N ASP A 392 -4.55 -15.07 -11.97
CA ASP A 392 -5.61 -14.38 -12.71
C ASP A 392 -6.97 -15.11 -12.61
N ARG A 393 -7.40 -15.39 -11.36
CA ARG A 393 -8.58 -16.23 -11.13
C ARG A 393 -9.79 -15.76 -11.91
N GLY A 394 -10.32 -16.63 -12.76
CA GLY A 394 -11.44 -16.32 -13.63
C GLY A 394 -11.19 -15.15 -14.61
N GLY A 395 -9.94 -14.70 -14.79
CA GLY A 395 -9.60 -13.59 -15.69
C GLY A 395 -9.84 -12.20 -15.10
N PHE A 396 -10.01 -12.07 -13.76
CA PHE A 396 -10.35 -10.77 -13.17
C PHE A 396 -9.23 -9.73 -13.30
N VAL A 397 -7.96 -10.15 -13.22
CA VAL A 397 -6.80 -9.25 -13.39
C VAL A 397 -6.73 -8.74 -14.82
N THR A 398 -6.91 -9.63 -15.80
CA THR A 398 -7.00 -9.27 -17.22
C THR A 398 -8.13 -8.28 -17.48
N ALA A 399 -9.31 -8.49 -16.87
CA ALA A 399 -10.44 -7.58 -16.98
C ALA A 399 -10.16 -6.21 -16.33
N LEU A 400 -9.49 -6.17 -15.18
CA LEU A 400 -9.11 -4.91 -14.55
C LEU A 400 -8.11 -4.13 -15.40
N LYS A 401 -7.10 -4.80 -15.95
CA LYS A 401 -6.07 -4.19 -16.80
C LYS A 401 -6.63 -3.59 -18.09
N SER A 402 -7.60 -4.24 -18.71
CA SER A 402 -8.27 -3.73 -19.91
C SER A 402 -9.35 -2.70 -19.62
N GLY A 403 -9.75 -2.50 -18.34
CA GLY A 403 -10.83 -1.64 -17.90
C GLY A 403 -10.43 -0.69 -16.79
N LEU A 404 -10.86 -0.98 -15.56
CA LEU A 404 -10.76 -0.06 -14.42
C LEU A 404 -9.31 0.33 -14.03
N TYR A 405 -8.31 -0.48 -14.34
CA TYR A 405 -6.90 -0.25 -14.04
C TYR A 405 -6.04 -0.05 -15.29
N ALA A 406 -6.65 0.26 -16.43
CA ALA A 406 -5.95 0.52 -17.70
C ALA A 406 -4.91 1.65 -17.56
N ASP A 407 -5.25 2.68 -16.78
CA ASP A 407 -4.35 3.78 -16.45
C ASP A 407 -3.68 3.54 -15.09
N GLY A 408 -2.39 3.89 -15.02
CA GLY A 408 -1.64 3.88 -13.77
C GLY A 408 -2.22 4.90 -12.75
N ALA A 409 -2.12 4.58 -11.47
CA ALA A 409 -2.47 5.47 -10.38
C ALA A 409 -1.33 5.53 -9.36
N ILE A 410 -1.20 6.65 -8.66
CA ILE A 410 -0.31 6.75 -7.51
C ILE A 410 -1.12 6.62 -6.22
N PRO A 411 -0.51 6.15 -5.11
CA PRO A 411 -1.18 6.14 -3.81
C PRO A 411 -1.68 7.53 -3.41
N PRO A 412 -2.80 7.63 -2.70
CA PRO A 412 -3.30 8.91 -2.17
C PRO A 412 -2.27 9.58 -1.26
N ALA A 413 -2.18 10.91 -1.34
CA ALA A 413 -1.27 11.68 -0.50
C ALA A 413 -1.72 11.62 0.97
N THR A 414 -0.80 11.28 1.86
CA THR A 414 -1.01 11.26 3.32
C THR A 414 -0.60 12.62 3.89
N THR A 415 -1.43 13.62 3.71
CA THR A 415 -1.11 15.04 3.94
C THR A 415 -0.90 15.41 5.41
N TRP A 416 -1.27 14.55 6.35
CA TRP A 416 -1.03 14.74 7.78
C TRP A 416 0.31 14.17 8.24
N LEU A 417 1.08 13.55 7.34
CA LEU A 417 2.46 13.14 7.60
C LEU A 417 3.43 14.22 7.14
N GLU A 418 4.38 14.53 7.99
CA GLU A 418 5.40 15.54 7.72
C GLU A 418 6.53 14.95 6.86
N ALA A 419 6.54 15.28 5.58
CA ALA A 419 7.63 14.95 4.67
C ALA A 419 8.08 16.19 3.92
N PRO A 420 9.37 16.28 3.53
CA PRO A 420 9.84 17.37 2.69
C PRO A 420 9.00 17.49 1.42
N ALA A 421 8.66 18.72 1.04
CA ALA A 421 8.00 18.98 -0.23
C ALA A 421 8.92 18.53 -1.38
N PRO A 422 8.45 17.72 -2.32
CA PRO A 422 9.28 17.29 -3.43
C PRO A 422 9.55 18.49 -4.36
N VAL A 423 10.77 18.52 -4.92
CA VAL A 423 11.18 19.53 -5.88
C VAL A 423 10.88 19.02 -7.29
N ALA A 424 10.45 19.93 -8.19
CA ALA A 424 10.25 19.57 -9.60
C ALA A 424 11.53 18.98 -10.20
N PRO A 425 11.44 17.96 -11.05
CA PRO A 425 12.61 17.42 -11.74
C PRO A 425 13.07 18.40 -12.83
N THR A 426 14.32 18.29 -13.24
CA THR A 426 14.78 18.83 -14.53
C THR A 426 14.60 17.76 -15.59
N ILE A 427 14.02 18.14 -16.73
CA ILE A 427 13.81 17.22 -17.85
C ILE A 427 14.47 17.76 -19.13
N ALA A 428 15.03 16.84 -19.92
CA ALA A 428 15.48 17.08 -21.28
C ALA A 428 14.87 15.99 -22.17
N ALA A 429 14.52 16.35 -23.41
CA ALA A 429 13.97 15.38 -24.35
C ALA A 429 14.62 15.55 -25.71
N THR A 430 15.16 14.44 -26.24
CA THR A 430 15.84 14.39 -27.53
C THR A 430 15.00 13.59 -28.51
N ARG A 431 14.67 14.17 -29.67
CA ARG A 431 13.93 13.48 -30.72
C ARG A 431 14.83 12.51 -31.45
N GLY A 432 14.41 11.25 -31.54
CA GLY A 432 14.98 10.23 -32.41
C GLY A 432 14.14 9.99 -33.66
N ALA A 433 14.37 8.89 -34.36
CA ALA A 433 13.60 8.55 -35.57
C ALA A 433 12.16 8.08 -35.24
N VAL A 434 11.99 7.35 -34.13
CA VAL A 434 10.70 6.72 -33.75
C VAL A 434 10.26 7.08 -32.34
N ASN A 435 11.18 7.51 -31.46
CA ASN A 435 10.94 7.85 -30.07
C ASN A 435 11.51 9.22 -29.72
N VAL A 436 10.92 9.83 -28.69
CA VAL A 436 11.53 10.91 -27.92
C VAL A 436 12.16 10.26 -26.68
N GLN A 437 13.48 10.39 -26.53
CA GLN A 437 14.17 9.97 -25.34
C GLN A 437 14.06 11.07 -24.28
N LEU A 438 13.32 10.82 -23.24
CA LEU A 438 13.19 11.69 -22.06
C LEU A 438 14.32 11.36 -21.08
N THR A 439 15.05 12.38 -20.62
CA THR A 439 16.01 12.30 -19.51
C THR A 439 15.43 13.03 -18.31
N ILE A 440 15.49 12.41 -17.11
CA ILE A 440 14.94 12.94 -15.87
C ILE A 440 16.06 13.07 -14.83
N THR A 441 16.22 14.26 -14.25
CA THR A 441 17.16 14.55 -13.18
C THR A 441 16.38 15.02 -11.95
N SER A 442 16.69 14.45 -10.78
CA SER A 442 16.03 14.82 -9.53
C SER A 442 16.38 16.23 -9.11
N GLY A 443 15.37 17.01 -8.70
CA GLY A 443 15.53 18.31 -8.04
C GLY A 443 15.77 18.21 -6.53
N GLY A 444 15.62 17.02 -5.91
CA GLY A 444 15.71 16.81 -4.46
C GLY A 444 14.35 16.59 -3.78
N GLY A 445 14.31 16.67 -2.43
CA GLY A 445 13.07 16.54 -1.66
C GLY A 445 12.60 15.09 -1.46
N GLU A 446 13.52 14.12 -1.32
CA GLU A 446 13.23 12.70 -1.05
C GLU A 446 12.23 12.08 -2.03
N PRO A 447 12.52 12.09 -3.34
CA PRO A 447 11.61 11.55 -4.34
C PRO A 447 11.45 10.04 -4.17
N GLN A 448 10.22 9.54 -4.43
CA GLN A 448 9.92 8.13 -4.47
C GLN A 448 9.60 7.69 -5.90
N TRP A 449 8.80 8.47 -6.61
CA TRP A 449 8.31 8.16 -7.94
C TRP A 449 8.43 9.34 -8.88
N TRP A 450 8.52 9.03 -10.20
CA TRP A 450 8.20 9.94 -11.28
C TRP A 450 6.81 9.61 -11.80
N LEU A 451 5.91 10.57 -11.84
CA LEU A 451 4.70 10.49 -12.65
C LEU A 451 5.00 11.17 -14.00
N VAL A 452 5.18 10.35 -15.03
CA VAL A 452 5.40 10.82 -16.40
C VAL A 452 4.07 10.78 -17.14
N ARG A 453 3.64 11.93 -17.66
CA ARG A 453 2.42 12.08 -18.48
C ARG A 453 2.84 12.63 -19.83
N TRP A 454 2.27 12.11 -20.90
CA TRP A 454 2.51 12.66 -22.23
C TRP A 454 1.24 12.70 -23.04
N ARG A 455 1.16 13.69 -23.95
CA ARG A 455 0.01 13.87 -24.82
C ARG A 455 0.39 13.50 -26.25
N THR A 456 -0.44 12.67 -26.88
CA THR A 456 -0.29 12.22 -28.26
C THR A 456 -1.63 12.26 -28.95
N ALA A 457 -1.73 12.98 -30.09
CA ALA A 457 -2.97 13.12 -30.87
C ALA A 457 -4.20 13.48 -30.00
N GLY A 458 -4.05 14.49 -29.14
CA GLY A 458 -5.09 14.98 -28.25
C GLY A 458 -5.35 14.14 -26.99
N SER A 459 -4.76 12.95 -26.88
CA SER A 459 -4.99 12.00 -25.77
C SER A 459 -3.82 11.95 -24.80
N TRP A 460 -4.11 11.95 -23.51
CA TRP A 460 -3.11 11.80 -22.46
C TRP A 460 -2.86 10.33 -22.12
N ARG A 461 -1.59 10.02 -21.85
CA ARG A 461 -1.14 8.76 -21.27
C ARG A 461 -0.28 9.06 -20.05
N GLN A 462 -0.19 8.09 -19.12
CA GLN A 462 0.67 8.24 -17.95
C GLN A 462 1.39 6.94 -17.59
N ARG A 463 2.53 7.11 -16.90
CA ARG A 463 3.31 6.03 -16.33
C ARG A 463 3.93 6.46 -15.01
N VAL A 464 3.86 5.62 -14.01
CA VAL A 464 4.57 5.78 -12.75
C VAL A 464 5.88 5.01 -12.84
N LEU A 465 6.99 5.66 -12.50
CA LEU A 465 8.33 5.08 -12.56
C LEU A 465 9.02 5.26 -11.22
N PRO A 466 9.91 4.32 -10.81
CA PRO A 466 10.81 4.55 -9.69
C PRO A 466 11.67 5.80 -9.93
N TYR A 467 11.95 6.55 -8.88
CA TYR A 467 12.77 7.78 -9.00
C TYR A 467 14.21 7.49 -9.48
N THR A 468 14.65 6.24 -9.40
CA THR A 468 15.95 5.77 -9.93
C THR A 468 16.00 5.71 -11.46
N THR A 469 14.84 5.70 -12.13
CA THR A 469 14.74 5.75 -13.59
C THR A 469 15.26 7.10 -14.07
N ARG A 470 16.25 7.07 -14.97
CA ARG A 470 16.88 8.29 -15.53
C ARG A 470 16.43 8.60 -16.93
N THR A 471 16.02 7.61 -17.69
CA THR A 471 15.60 7.74 -19.09
C THR A 471 14.33 6.98 -19.37
N LEU A 472 13.51 7.49 -20.31
CA LEU A 472 12.31 6.84 -20.80
C LEU A 472 12.14 7.15 -22.30
N ASP A 473 11.95 6.11 -23.10
CA ASP A 473 11.58 6.26 -24.49
C ASP A 473 10.06 6.36 -24.65
N ILE A 474 9.60 7.44 -25.27
CA ILE A 474 8.19 7.74 -25.52
C ILE A 474 7.98 7.77 -27.06
N PRO A 475 6.96 7.08 -27.60
CA PRO A 475 6.67 7.14 -29.05
C PRO A 475 6.55 8.57 -29.56
N GLN A 476 7.31 8.91 -30.62
CA GLN A 476 7.37 10.27 -31.14
C GLN A 476 6.14 10.67 -31.97
N ALA A 477 5.47 9.71 -32.62
CA ALA A 477 4.37 10.00 -33.54
C ALA A 477 3.24 10.77 -32.85
N GLY A 478 2.99 12.01 -33.30
CA GLY A 478 1.93 12.86 -32.78
C GLY A 478 2.14 13.39 -31.36
N ILE A 479 3.39 13.37 -30.82
CA ILE A 479 3.66 13.88 -29.47
C ILE A 479 3.49 15.41 -29.42
N GLU A 480 2.73 15.88 -28.45
CA GLU A 480 2.40 17.30 -28.24
C GLU A 480 3.06 17.88 -26.99
N GLY A 481 3.49 17.02 -26.06
CA GLY A 481 4.21 17.42 -24.86
C GLY A 481 4.39 16.29 -23.85
N ILE A 482 5.36 16.50 -22.95
CA ILE A 482 5.68 15.59 -21.85
C ILE A 482 5.67 16.40 -20.55
N VAL A 483 5.08 15.82 -19.51
CA VAL A 483 4.99 16.43 -18.18
C VAL A 483 5.52 15.42 -17.17
N VAL A 484 6.45 15.84 -16.31
CA VAL A 484 7.00 14.99 -15.24
C VAL A 484 6.80 15.66 -13.90
N THR A 485 6.28 14.91 -12.96
CA THR A 485 6.02 15.33 -11.58
C THR A 485 6.79 14.43 -10.63
N THR A 486 7.50 14.99 -9.67
CA THR A 486 8.10 14.25 -8.56
C THR A 486 7.04 13.91 -7.52
N ILE A 487 6.99 12.66 -7.05
CA ILE A 487 6.14 12.22 -5.95
C ILE A 487 7.05 11.73 -4.82
N ASN A 488 6.85 12.22 -3.60
CA ASN A 488 7.59 11.75 -2.42
C ASN A 488 6.91 10.52 -1.76
N ARG A 489 7.55 9.98 -0.71
CA ARG A 489 7.07 8.77 -0.01
C ARG A 489 5.69 8.88 0.63
N VAL A 490 5.20 10.08 0.93
CA VAL A 490 3.85 10.29 1.47
C VAL A 490 2.83 10.66 0.39
N GLY A 491 3.22 10.56 -0.89
CA GLY A 491 2.35 10.81 -2.03
C GLY A 491 2.19 12.29 -2.41
N THR A 492 2.94 13.22 -1.77
CA THR A 492 2.91 14.65 -2.15
C THR A 492 3.60 14.85 -3.49
N ALA A 493 3.01 15.69 -4.34
CA ALA A 493 3.51 16.00 -5.68
C ALA A 493 4.24 17.35 -5.70
N SER A 494 5.31 17.44 -6.50
CA SER A 494 5.94 18.71 -6.87
C SER A 494 5.09 19.50 -7.86
N THR A 495 5.54 20.70 -8.21
CA THR A 495 5.15 21.35 -9.46
C THR A 495 5.64 20.53 -10.66
N ASP A 496 4.98 20.70 -11.79
CA ASP A 496 5.25 19.99 -13.04
C ASP A 496 6.47 20.56 -13.76
N ALA A 497 7.35 19.69 -14.26
CA ALA A 497 8.31 20.01 -15.31
C ALA A 497 7.70 19.66 -16.66
N VAL A 498 7.73 20.60 -17.60
CA VAL A 498 7.04 20.49 -18.90
C VAL A 498 8.05 20.61 -20.03
N TRP A 499 7.98 19.66 -20.96
CA TRP A 499 8.65 19.75 -22.26
C TRP A 499 7.62 19.80 -23.38
N ARG A 500 7.91 20.64 -24.39
CA ARG A 500 7.12 20.72 -25.63
C ARG A 500 8.04 20.55 -26.85
N PRO A 501 7.54 19.92 -27.93
CA PRO A 501 8.28 19.64 -29.13
C PRO A 501 8.71 20.91 -29.88
#